data_044473ba8d1789123abb5475f8d95349
#
_entry.id   044473ba8d1789123abb5475f8d95349
#
_cell.length_a   1.000
_cell.length_b   1.000
_cell.length_c   1.000
_cell.angle_alpha   90.00
_cell.angle_beta   90.00
_cell.angle_gamma   90.00
#
_symmetry.space_group_name_H-M   'P 1'
#
loop_
_entity.id
_entity.type
_entity.pdbx_description
1 polymer ?
#
loop_
_entity_poly.entity_id
_entity_poly.type
_entity_poly.pdbx_seq_one_letter_code
_entity_poly.pdbx_strand_id
1 'polypeptide(L)' 'MSCEVNTRWFERAYEDYYDELKAKGLSDQEIDKFITDLFYNSND' A
#
# COMPACT_ATOMS: atom_id res chain seq x y z
N MET A 1 -8.50 15.57 -10.82
CA MET A 1 -7.94 16.01 -9.59
C MET A 1 -6.86 15.11 -9.05
N SER A 2 -6.33 15.51 -7.93
CA SER A 2 -5.23 14.74 -7.35
C SER A 2 -5.66 13.35 -6.89
N CYS A 3 -6.93 13.15 -6.69
CA CYS A 3 -7.41 11.85 -6.21
C CYS A 3 -7.03 10.74 -7.17
N GLU A 4 -7.13 11.00 -8.45
CA GLU A 4 -6.83 9.97 -9.45
C GLU A 4 -5.35 9.58 -9.38
N VAL A 5 -4.51 10.56 -9.26
CA VAL A 5 -3.07 10.28 -9.20
C VAL A 5 -2.74 9.47 -7.94
N ASN A 6 -3.35 9.84 -6.84
CA ASN A 6 -3.10 9.15 -5.60
C ASN A 6 -3.56 7.70 -5.66
N THR A 7 -4.71 7.48 -6.29
CA THR A 7 -5.23 6.13 -6.40
C THR A 7 -4.29 5.25 -7.20
N ARG A 8 -3.75 5.79 -8.28
CA ARG A 8 -2.84 5.02 -9.10
C ARG A 8 -1.57 4.68 -8.34
N TRP A 9 -1.05 5.65 -7.61
CA TRP A 9 0.14 5.41 -6.81
C TRP A 9 -0.12 4.35 -5.76
N PHE A 10 -1.27 4.40 -5.14
CA PHE A 10 -1.63 3.44 -4.11
C PHE A 10 -1.70 2.04 -4.68
N GLU A 11 -2.33 1.91 -5.83
CA GLU A 11 -2.46 0.59 -6.45
C GLU A 11 -1.09 0.02 -6.79
N ARG A 12 -0.24 0.85 -7.32
CA ARG A 12 1.08 0.39 -7.70
C ARG A 12 1.87 -0.06 -6.47
N ALA A 13 1.84 0.75 -5.45
CA ALA A 13 2.55 0.39 -4.22
C ALA A 13 1.97 -0.87 -3.60
N TYR A 14 0.66 -1.01 -3.67
CA TYR A 14 0.01 -2.18 -3.11
C TYR A 14 0.52 -3.45 -3.79
N GLU A 15 0.59 -3.43 -5.10
CA GLU A 15 1.07 -4.59 -5.84
C GLU A 15 2.51 -4.92 -5.46
N ASP A 16 3.33 -3.90 -5.44
CA ASP A 16 4.74 -4.12 -5.15
C ASP A 16 4.95 -4.68 -3.76
N TYR A 17 4.33 -4.05 -2.79
CA TYR A 17 4.52 -4.49 -1.41
C TYR A 17 3.77 -5.77 -1.11
N TYR A 18 2.67 -5.99 -1.78
CA TYR A 18 1.86 -7.16 -1.51
C TYR A 18 2.68 -8.45 -1.67
N ASP A 19 3.37 -8.53 -2.78
CA ASP A 19 4.17 -9.72 -3.06
C ASP A 19 5.23 -9.92 -2.00
N GLU A 20 5.90 -8.85 -1.65
CA GLU A 20 6.98 -8.95 -0.68
C GLU A 20 6.46 -9.29 0.71
N LEU A 21 5.42 -8.61 1.13
CA LEU A 21 4.87 -8.85 2.46
C LEU A 21 4.25 -10.23 2.55
N LYS A 22 3.67 -10.70 1.45
CA LYS A 22 3.10 -12.04 1.43
C LYS A 22 4.19 -13.07 1.65
N ALA A 23 5.32 -12.85 1.04
CA ALA A 23 6.45 -13.76 1.20
C ALA A 23 6.92 -13.81 2.64
N LYS A 24 6.76 -12.71 3.36
CA LYS A 24 7.16 -12.67 4.75
C LYS A 24 6.15 -13.34 5.67
N GLY A 25 4.99 -13.68 5.14
CA GLY A 25 3.99 -14.38 5.94
C GLY A 25 2.88 -13.49 6.46
N LEU A 26 2.78 -12.28 5.94
CA LEU A 26 1.71 -11.39 6.38
C LEU A 26 0.40 -11.74 5.69
N SER A 27 -0.70 -11.45 6.35
CA SER A 27 -2.01 -11.71 5.77
C SER A 27 -2.50 -10.48 5.02
N ASP A 28 -3.60 -10.67 4.31
CA ASP A 28 -4.15 -9.59 3.49
C ASP A 28 -4.45 -8.37 4.36
N GLN A 29 -5.04 -8.60 5.50
CA GLN A 29 -5.39 -7.50 6.39
C GLN A 29 -4.15 -6.74 6.85
N GLU A 30 -3.12 -7.48 7.17
CA GLU A 30 -1.88 -6.85 7.64
C GLU A 30 -1.21 -6.07 6.53
N ILE A 31 -1.25 -6.63 5.34
CA ILE A 31 -0.65 -5.93 4.20
C ILE A 31 -1.40 -4.64 3.93
N ASP A 32 -2.71 -4.72 3.95
CA ASP A 32 -3.52 -3.54 3.69
C ASP A 32 -3.23 -2.46 4.73
N LYS A 33 -3.14 -2.86 5.98
CA LYS A 33 -2.87 -1.92 7.04
C LYS A 33 -1.48 -1.28 6.88
N PHE A 34 -0.52 -2.09 6.54
CA PHE A 34 0.83 -1.60 6.36
C PHE A 34 0.92 -0.56 5.26
N ILE A 35 0.31 -0.87 4.14
CA ILE A 35 0.36 0.04 3.00
C ILE A 35 -0.42 1.31 3.29
N THR A 36 -1.56 1.17 3.94
CA THR A 36 -2.35 2.35 4.30
C THR A 36 -1.56 3.24 5.24
N ASP A 37 -0.87 2.65 6.17
CA ASP A 37 -0.07 3.43 7.12
C ASP A 37 1.04 4.18 6.38
N LEU A 38 1.66 3.50 5.43
CA LEU A 38 2.70 4.13 4.63
C LEU A 38 2.14 5.32 3.87
N PHE A 39 0.96 5.13 3.31
CA PHE A 39 0.34 6.18 2.53
C PHE A 39 0.07 7.41 3.38
N TYR A 40 -0.45 7.20 4.56
CA TYR A 40 -0.74 8.30 5.46
C TYR A 40 0.53 9.00 5.92
N ASN A 41 1.53 8.23 6.28
CA ASN A 41 2.78 8.80 6.74
C ASN A 41 3.45 9.60 5.63
N SER A 42 3.40 9.08 4.44
CA SER A 42 4.04 9.75 3.33
C SER A 42 3.35 11.07 3.02
N ASN A 43 2.08 11.15 3.33
CA ASN A 43 1.31 12.34 3.04
C ASN A 43 1.63 13.48 4.00
N ASP A 44 2.23 13.20 5.09
CA ASP A 44 2.56 14.22 6.05
C ASP A 44 3.65 15.12 5.51
#